data_bf79cc737743bcc6a2a7b8d60bb0b436
#
_entry.id   bf79cc737743bcc6a2a7b8d60bb0b436
#
_cell.length_a   1.000
_cell.length_b   1.000
_cell.length_c   1.000
_cell.angle_alpha   90.00
_cell.angle_beta   90.00
_cell.angle_gamma   90.00
#
_symmetry.space_group_name_H-M   'P 1'
#
loop_
_entity.id
_entity.type
_entity.pdbx_description
1 polymer ?
#
loop_
_entity_poly.entity_id
_entity_poly.type
_entity_poly.pdbx_seq_one_letter_code
_entity_poly.pdbx_strand_id
1 'polypeptide(L)'
;MPRLSRGPQSRQRGTVRPHPLVGVLGGSKSDFPILEKAVVILTELGIPHELMVVSAHRTPDRLFAYAEQAPGRGIEVIIAGAGGAAHLPGMLAAKTQLPVIGVPIPTENLRGLDSLLSIVQMPKGIPVATVAIGGAENAGLLAAQILAGRYPTIAARVKLFRQTQTDGVLQSPEAKGLVTGTKGSGRPSRRS
;
A
#
# COMPACT_ATOMS: atom_id res chain seq x y z
N MET A 1 65.94 -0.55 15.43
CA MET A 1 64.63 -1.07 15.79
C MET A 1 63.62 -0.67 14.69
N PRO A 2 63.09 -1.60 13.88
CA PRO A 2 62.21 -1.26 12.77
C PRO A 2 60.77 -1.08 13.30
N ARG A 3 60.08 -0.02 12.80
CA ARG A 3 58.69 0.29 13.09
C ARG A 3 57.79 -0.72 12.31
N LEU A 4 56.96 -1.44 13.03
CA LEU A 4 55.91 -2.29 12.47
C LEU A 4 54.79 -1.37 11.88
N SER A 5 54.63 -1.45 10.56
CA SER A 5 53.48 -0.82 9.84
C SER A 5 52.21 -1.58 10.17
N ARG A 6 51.24 -0.93 10.79
CA ARG A 6 49.87 -1.44 10.92
C ARG A 6 49.18 -1.37 9.55
N GLY A 7 48.90 -2.52 9.00
CA GLY A 7 48.07 -2.65 7.79
C GLY A 7 46.65 -2.08 7.97
N PRO A 8 45.94 -1.73 6.88
CA PRO A 8 44.63 -1.15 6.95
C PRO A 8 43.61 -2.15 7.51
N GLN A 9 43.01 -1.78 8.64
CA GLN A 9 41.89 -2.54 9.20
C GLN A 9 40.70 -2.46 8.20
N SER A 10 40.34 -3.62 7.66
CA SER A 10 39.11 -3.78 6.86
C SER A 10 37.91 -3.40 7.73
N ARG A 11 37.31 -2.25 7.46
CA ARG A 11 36.00 -1.90 8.02
C ARG A 11 35.01 -2.97 7.54
N GLN A 12 34.61 -3.86 8.43
CA GLN A 12 33.45 -4.71 8.24
C GLN A 12 32.27 -3.77 7.94
N ARG A 13 31.78 -3.79 6.71
CA ARG A 13 30.50 -3.17 6.35
C ARG A 13 29.43 -3.97 7.10
N GLY A 14 29.03 -3.48 8.28
CA GLY A 14 27.81 -3.94 8.91
C GLY A 14 26.68 -3.82 7.89
N THR A 15 25.95 -4.90 7.70
CA THR A 15 24.71 -4.89 6.88
C THR A 15 23.74 -3.95 7.56
N VAL A 16 23.73 -2.68 7.12
CA VAL A 16 22.70 -1.71 7.50
C VAL A 16 21.39 -2.30 7.00
N ARG A 17 20.51 -2.74 7.90
CA ARG A 17 19.17 -3.14 7.51
C ARG A 17 18.54 -1.93 6.81
N PRO A 18 17.98 -2.08 5.61
CA PRO A 18 17.38 -0.96 4.93
C PRO A 18 16.30 -0.37 5.84
N HIS A 19 16.37 0.94 6.09
CA HIS A 19 15.32 1.63 6.85
C HIS A 19 14.01 1.51 6.10
N PRO A 20 12.86 1.31 6.79
CA PRO A 20 11.57 1.27 6.13
C PRO A 20 11.28 2.63 5.48
N LEU A 21 10.88 2.62 4.20
CA LEU A 21 10.40 3.80 3.47
C LEU A 21 8.89 3.98 3.65
N VAL A 22 8.16 2.91 3.93
CA VAL A 22 6.71 2.93 4.11
C VAL A 22 6.34 2.33 5.46
N GLY A 23 5.56 3.08 6.24
CA GLY A 23 4.90 2.58 7.44
C GLY A 23 3.49 2.11 7.11
N VAL A 24 3.15 0.84 7.38
CA VAL A 24 1.79 0.30 7.23
C VAL A 24 1.19 0.11 8.61
N LEU A 25 0.12 0.83 8.92
CA LEU A 25 -0.45 0.89 10.27
C LEU A 25 -1.91 0.46 10.28
N GLY A 26 -2.26 -0.42 11.22
CA GLY A 26 -3.65 -0.79 11.54
C GLY A 26 -4.03 -0.38 12.95
N GLY A 27 -5.29 -0.04 13.18
CA GLY A 27 -5.83 0.25 14.53
C GLY A 27 -5.95 -0.99 15.40
N SER A 28 -5.95 -2.17 14.78
CA SER A 28 -6.12 -3.48 15.41
C SER A 28 -5.46 -4.57 14.57
N LYS A 29 -5.21 -5.74 15.17
CA LYS A 29 -4.79 -6.94 14.42
C LYS A 29 -5.84 -7.41 13.40
N SER A 30 -7.12 -7.13 13.64
CA SER A 30 -8.21 -7.44 12.71
C SER A 30 -8.11 -6.71 11.37
N ASP A 31 -7.34 -5.62 11.29
CA ASP A 31 -7.15 -4.85 10.06
C ASP A 31 -6.05 -5.46 9.17
N PHE A 32 -5.21 -6.33 9.73
CA PHE A 32 -4.04 -6.90 9.05
C PHE A 32 -4.39 -7.71 7.80
N PRO A 33 -5.42 -8.57 7.76
CA PRO A 33 -5.74 -9.32 6.54
C PRO A 33 -5.99 -8.43 5.31
N ILE A 34 -6.45 -7.19 5.53
CA ILE A 34 -6.60 -6.20 4.46
C ILE A 34 -5.26 -5.50 4.19
N LEU A 35 -4.55 -5.05 5.23
CA LEU A 35 -3.31 -4.30 5.09
C LEU A 35 -2.14 -5.13 4.55
N GLU A 36 -2.13 -6.43 4.80
CA GLU A 36 -1.15 -7.36 4.24
C GLU A 36 -1.15 -7.36 2.72
N LYS A 37 -2.26 -7.02 2.07
CA LYS A 37 -2.30 -6.83 0.62
C LYS A 37 -1.42 -5.67 0.16
N ALA A 38 -1.33 -4.57 0.93
CA ALA A 38 -0.36 -3.51 0.66
C ALA A 38 1.08 -3.98 0.87
N VAL A 39 1.32 -4.78 1.92
CA VAL A 39 2.63 -5.38 2.21
C VAL A 39 3.10 -6.27 1.06
N VAL A 40 2.20 -7.08 0.47
CA VAL A 40 2.51 -7.91 -0.71
C VAL A 40 2.99 -7.04 -1.88
N ILE A 41 2.26 -5.99 -2.21
CA ILE A 41 2.63 -5.05 -3.29
C ILE A 41 3.98 -4.36 -3.00
N LEU A 42 4.18 -3.87 -1.78
CA LEU A 42 5.45 -3.24 -1.40
C LEU A 42 6.62 -4.20 -1.49
N THR A 43 6.41 -5.47 -1.09
CA THR A 43 7.42 -6.54 -1.20
C THR A 43 7.76 -6.85 -2.65
N GLU A 44 6.75 -7.02 -3.50
CA GLU A 44 6.91 -7.28 -4.95
C GLU A 44 7.70 -6.15 -5.63
N LEU A 45 7.41 -4.90 -5.26
CA LEU A 45 8.11 -3.73 -5.76
C LEU A 45 9.45 -3.48 -5.06
N GLY A 46 9.85 -4.34 -4.10
CA GLY A 46 11.11 -4.26 -3.36
C GLY A 46 11.26 -2.97 -2.56
N ILE A 47 10.17 -2.48 -1.98
CA ILE A 47 10.12 -1.28 -1.15
C ILE A 47 10.22 -1.70 0.32
N PRO A 48 11.25 -1.27 1.07
CA PRO A 48 11.36 -1.52 2.49
C PRO A 48 10.18 -0.91 3.26
N HIS A 49 9.55 -1.70 4.11
CA HIS A 49 8.36 -1.28 4.86
C HIS A 49 8.29 -1.95 6.23
N GLU A 50 7.43 -1.45 7.09
CA GLU A 50 7.07 -2.06 8.37
C GLU A 50 5.54 -2.15 8.50
N LEU A 51 5.04 -3.18 9.21
CA LEU A 51 3.62 -3.36 9.53
C LEU A 51 3.44 -3.35 11.05
N MET A 52 2.60 -2.44 11.57
CA MET A 52 2.42 -2.25 13.00
C MET A 52 0.97 -2.01 13.41
N VAL A 53 0.61 -2.40 14.64
CA VAL A 53 -0.64 -1.96 15.28
C VAL A 53 -0.39 -0.64 16.03
N VAL A 54 -1.18 0.38 15.66
CA VAL A 54 -1.22 1.68 16.34
C VAL A 54 -2.68 2.11 16.45
N SER A 55 -3.25 2.03 17.66
CA SER A 55 -4.67 2.35 17.84
C SER A 55 -4.87 3.82 18.15
N ALA A 56 -5.69 4.51 17.32
CA ALA A 56 -6.03 5.91 17.54
C ALA A 56 -6.71 6.17 18.88
N HIS A 57 -7.61 5.28 19.30
CA HIS A 57 -8.43 5.47 20.50
C HIS A 57 -7.85 4.85 21.76
N ARG A 58 -7.05 3.77 21.62
CA ARG A 58 -6.51 3.02 22.79
C ARG A 58 -5.07 3.38 23.11
N THR A 59 -4.32 3.89 22.13
CA THR A 59 -2.89 4.27 22.29
C THR A 59 -2.60 5.58 21.54
N PRO A 60 -3.31 6.70 21.85
CA PRO A 60 -3.15 7.97 21.13
C PRO A 60 -1.72 8.52 21.23
N ASP A 61 -1.08 8.44 22.39
CA ASP A 61 0.30 8.91 22.55
C ASP A 61 1.29 8.14 21.68
N ARG A 62 1.10 6.82 21.53
CA ARG A 62 1.90 6.01 20.61
C ARG A 62 1.69 6.41 19.16
N LEU A 63 0.45 6.76 18.78
CA LEU A 63 0.14 7.26 17.44
C LEU A 63 0.90 8.56 17.18
N PHE A 64 0.84 9.52 18.09
CA PHE A 64 1.50 10.80 17.93
C PHE A 64 3.02 10.66 17.89
N ALA A 65 3.58 9.88 18.82
CA ALA A 65 5.02 9.58 18.81
C ALA A 65 5.46 8.90 17.50
N TYR A 66 4.67 7.97 16.97
CA TYR A 66 4.96 7.34 15.69
C TYR A 66 5.00 8.37 14.54
N ALA A 67 3.96 9.21 14.43
CA ALA A 67 3.83 10.20 13.37
C ALA A 67 4.98 11.23 13.38
N GLU A 68 5.37 11.68 14.57
CA GLU A 68 6.46 12.65 14.76
C GLU A 68 7.84 12.06 14.50
N GLN A 69 8.07 10.79 14.87
CA GLN A 69 9.35 10.11 14.71
C GLN A 69 9.55 9.48 13.32
N ALA A 70 8.47 9.22 12.58
CA ALA A 70 8.51 8.53 11.29
C ALA A 70 9.50 9.15 10.29
N PRO A 71 9.55 10.49 10.09
CA PRO A 71 10.51 11.10 9.15
C PRO A 71 11.96 10.85 9.56
N GLY A 72 12.28 10.97 10.85
CA GLY A 72 13.63 10.74 11.39
C GLY A 72 14.09 9.28 11.29
N ARG A 73 13.16 8.33 11.15
CA ARG A 73 13.41 6.91 10.93
C ARG A 73 13.58 6.54 9.46
N GLY A 74 13.40 7.49 8.55
CA GLY A 74 13.51 7.28 7.11
C GLY A 74 12.19 6.90 6.42
N ILE A 75 11.07 6.93 7.12
CA ILE A 75 9.74 6.71 6.52
C ILE A 75 9.39 7.96 5.69
N GLU A 76 8.91 7.73 4.47
CA GLU A 76 8.53 8.78 3.52
C GLU A 76 7.04 8.76 3.17
N VAL A 77 6.35 7.63 3.41
CA VAL A 77 4.90 7.47 3.21
C VAL A 77 4.30 6.62 4.32
N ILE A 78 3.10 6.96 4.77
CA ILE A 78 2.35 6.17 5.75
C ILE A 78 1.08 5.65 5.09
N ILE A 79 0.83 4.33 5.15
CA ILE A 79 -0.45 3.70 4.83
C ILE A 79 -1.14 3.38 6.15
N ALA A 80 -2.37 3.85 6.32
CA ALA A 80 -3.11 3.64 7.56
C ALA A 80 -4.51 3.08 7.29
N GLY A 81 -4.79 1.90 7.83
CA GLY A 81 -6.10 1.25 7.75
C GLY A 81 -6.88 1.38 9.05
N ALA A 82 -8.17 1.71 8.93
CA ALA A 82 -9.07 1.79 10.07
C ALA A 82 -10.52 1.48 9.68
N GLY A 83 -11.28 0.89 10.62
CA GLY A 83 -12.69 0.55 10.46
C GLY A 83 -13.60 1.35 11.39
N GLY A 84 -14.85 1.54 10.97
CA GLY A 84 -15.86 2.26 11.74
C GLY A 84 -15.56 3.74 11.89
N ALA A 85 -15.40 4.22 13.13
CA ALA A 85 -14.85 5.55 13.44
C ALA A 85 -13.35 5.57 13.11
N ALA A 86 -13.05 5.63 11.84
CA ALA A 86 -11.72 5.38 11.26
C ALA A 86 -10.80 6.61 11.38
N HIS A 87 -10.49 7.03 12.61
CA HIS A 87 -9.75 8.26 12.89
C HIS A 87 -8.24 8.14 12.70
N LEU A 88 -7.67 6.92 12.65
CA LEU A 88 -6.23 6.69 12.59
C LEU A 88 -5.53 7.46 11.45
N PRO A 89 -6.00 7.42 10.18
CA PRO A 89 -5.32 8.12 9.08
C PRO A 89 -5.31 9.64 9.27
N GLY A 90 -6.46 10.22 9.66
CA GLY A 90 -6.58 11.67 9.89
C GLY A 90 -5.73 12.17 11.06
N MET A 91 -5.68 11.41 12.16
CA MET A 91 -4.85 11.76 13.33
C MET A 91 -3.35 11.68 13.01
N LEU A 92 -2.92 10.69 12.20
CA LEU A 92 -1.55 10.64 11.70
C LEU A 92 -1.23 11.84 10.81
N ALA A 93 -2.10 12.14 9.82
CA ALA A 93 -1.91 13.28 8.91
C ALA A 93 -1.82 14.62 9.64
N ALA A 94 -2.52 14.77 10.77
CA ALA A 94 -2.45 15.98 11.61
C ALA A 94 -1.13 16.13 12.37
N LYS A 95 -0.31 15.07 12.48
CA LYS A 95 0.91 15.03 13.30
C LYS A 95 2.19 14.84 12.50
N THR A 96 2.11 14.65 11.18
CA THR A 96 3.28 14.50 10.30
C THR A 96 3.13 15.31 9.03
N GLN A 97 4.25 15.62 8.38
CA GLN A 97 4.28 16.21 7.04
C GLN A 97 4.37 15.13 5.94
N LEU A 98 4.47 13.86 6.32
CA LEU A 98 4.52 12.77 5.36
C LEU A 98 3.16 12.57 4.69
N PRO A 99 3.12 12.16 3.41
CA PRO A 99 1.89 11.71 2.78
C PRO A 99 1.26 10.55 3.56
N VAL A 100 -0.03 10.67 3.87
CA VAL A 100 -0.83 9.61 4.51
C VAL A 100 -1.86 9.08 3.53
N ILE A 101 -1.85 7.76 3.34
CA ILE A 101 -2.81 7.03 2.51
C ILE A 101 -3.76 6.27 3.43
N GLY A 102 -5.05 6.61 3.35
CA GLY A 102 -6.10 5.99 4.17
C GLY A 102 -6.74 4.80 3.47
N VAL A 103 -6.81 3.67 4.16
CA VAL A 103 -7.48 2.46 3.70
C VAL A 103 -8.73 2.23 4.56
N PRO A 104 -9.94 2.47 4.03
CA PRO A 104 -11.16 2.13 4.74
C PRO A 104 -11.27 0.61 4.90
N ILE A 105 -11.36 0.13 6.15
CA ILE A 105 -11.54 -1.28 6.45
C ILE A 105 -13.03 -1.62 6.43
N PRO A 106 -13.46 -2.71 5.76
CA PRO A 106 -14.83 -3.18 5.78
C PRO A 106 -15.34 -3.40 7.21
N THR A 107 -16.58 -3.01 7.48
CA THR A 107 -17.28 -3.22 8.76
C THR A 107 -18.50 -4.09 8.56
N GLU A 108 -18.95 -4.77 9.62
CA GLU A 108 -20.11 -5.67 9.57
C GLU A 108 -21.41 -4.91 9.21
N ASN A 109 -21.69 -3.80 9.90
CA ASN A 109 -22.97 -3.10 9.77
C ASN A 109 -23.10 -2.26 8.49
N LEU A 110 -22.07 -1.47 8.14
CA LEU A 110 -22.10 -0.53 7.01
C LEU A 110 -21.13 -0.91 5.90
N ARG A 111 -20.57 -2.11 5.94
CA ARG A 111 -19.66 -2.67 4.91
C ARG A 111 -18.48 -1.76 4.57
N GLY A 112 -18.09 -0.89 5.50
CA GLY A 112 -16.99 0.04 5.37
C GLY A 112 -17.35 1.43 4.86
N LEU A 113 -18.64 1.73 4.63
CA LEU A 113 -19.07 3.09 4.27
C LEU A 113 -18.81 4.10 5.41
N ASP A 114 -19.01 3.68 6.65
CA ASP A 114 -18.63 4.39 7.86
C ASP A 114 -17.12 4.69 7.90
N SER A 115 -16.30 3.69 7.61
CA SER A 115 -14.84 3.84 7.52
C SER A 115 -14.44 4.82 6.42
N LEU A 116 -15.02 4.67 5.22
CA LEU A 116 -14.74 5.55 4.08
C LEU A 116 -15.09 7.00 4.41
N LEU A 117 -16.28 7.26 4.91
CA LEU A 117 -16.73 8.62 5.22
C LEU A 117 -15.92 9.25 6.36
N SER A 118 -15.50 8.45 7.34
CA SER A 118 -14.62 8.91 8.43
C SER A 118 -13.23 9.33 7.94
N ILE A 119 -12.73 8.72 6.87
CA ILE A 119 -11.37 8.98 6.35
C ILE A 119 -11.37 10.06 5.28
N VAL A 120 -12.33 10.05 4.34
CA VAL A 120 -12.29 10.90 3.14
C VAL A 120 -12.64 12.35 3.40
N GLN A 121 -13.46 12.64 4.43
CA GLN A 121 -13.99 13.98 4.72
C GLN A 121 -13.01 14.81 5.59
N MET A 122 -11.76 14.92 5.15
CA MET A 122 -10.75 15.70 5.87
C MET A 122 -10.92 17.20 5.70
N PRO A 123 -10.62 18.00 6.75
CA PRO A 123 -10.66 19.46 6.67
C PRO A 123 -9.54 19.99 5.78
N LYS A 124 -9.71 21.22 5.28
CA LYS A 124 -8.68 21.94 4.53
C LYS A 124 -7.38 22.03 5.35
N GLY A 125 -6.28 21.65 4.73
CA GLY A 125 -4.93 21.72 5.32
C GLY A 125 -4.40 20.39 5.84
N ILE A 126 -5.25 19.38 6.06
CA ILE A 126 -4.84 18.04 6.53
C ILE A 126 -5.35 16.97 5.53
N PRO A 127 -4.67 16.79 4.39
CA PRO A 127 -5.12 15.83 3.38
C PRO A 127 -4.80 14.37 3.79
N VAL A 128 -5.72 13.46 3.43
CA VAL A 128 -5.49 12.00 3.43
C VAL A 128 -5.88 11.45 2.06
N ALA A 129 -4.93 10.80 1.37
CA ALA A 129 -5.18 10.16 0.09
C ALA A 129 -5.98 8.87 0.31
N THR A 130 -7.30 8.93 0.17
CA THR A 130 -8.18 7.80 0.50
C THR A 130 -8.37 6.88 -0.70
N VAL A 131 -8.11 5.58 -0.52
CA VAL A 131 -8.37 4.53 -1.52
C VAL A 131 -9.75 3.89 -1.32
N ALA A 132 -10.15 2.97 -2.20
CA ALA A 132 -11.40 2.24 -2.08
C ALA A 132 -11.49 1.43 -0.78
N ILE A 133 -12.71 1.07 -0.36
CA ILE A 133 -12.93 0.16 0.78
C ILE A 133 -12.20 -1.17 0.51
N GLY A 134 -11.36 -1.58 1.44
CA GLY A 134 -10.51 -2.77 1.32
C GLY A 134 -9.37 -2.66 0.29
N GLY A 135 -9.19 -1.49 -0.34
CA GLY A 135 -8.25 -1.26 -1.45
C GLY A 135 -6.78 -1.12 -1.06
N ALA A 136 -6.28 -1.95 -0.16
CA ALA A 136 -4.92 -1.84 0.35
C ALA A 136 -3.84 -2.11 -0.72
N GLU A 137 -4.13 -2.93 -1.75
CA GLU A 137 -3.23 -3.10 -2.91
C GLU A 137 -2.96 -1.76 -3.58
N ASN A 138 -4.03 -0.99 -3.85
CA ASN A 138 -3.90 0.35 -4.43
C ASN A 138 -3.20 1.35 -3.49
N ALA A 139 -3.31 1.19 -2.18
CA ALA A 139 -2.54 1.99 -1.24
C ALA A 139 -1.03 1.70 -1.36
N GLY A 140 -0.65 0.43 -1.49
CA GLY A 140 0.74 0.02 -1.76
C GLY A 140 1.27 0.59 -3.08
N LEU A 141 0.47 0.52 -4.15
CA LEU A 141 0.83 1.08 -5.46
C LEU A 141 0.94 2.61 -5.42
N LEU A 142 0.03 3.30 -4.72
CA LEU A 142 0.07 4.76 -4.58
C LEU A 142 1.32 5.20 -3.79
N ALA A 143 1.65 4.49 -2.70
CA ALA A 143 2.90 4.72 -1.97
C ALA A 143 4.13 4.55 -2.89
N ALA A 144 4.15 3.48 -3.70
CA ALA A 144 5.21 3.25 -4.67
C ALA A 144 5.31 4.38 -5.72
N GLN A 145 4.19 4.91 -6.20
CA GLN A 145 4.14 6.03 -7.14
C GLN A 145 4.67 7.33 -6.53
N ILE A 146 4.35 7.60 -5.27
CA ILE A 146 4.89 8.77 -4.54
C ILE A 146 6.41 8.64 -4.45
N LEU A 147 6.92 7.48 -4.04
CA LEU A 147 8.35 7.21 -3.91
C LEU A 147 9.08 7.20 -5.27
N ALA A 148 8.40 6.82 -6.36
CA ALA A 148 8.95 6.78 -7.71
C ALA A 148 9.48 8.13 -8.20
N GLY A 149 8.94 9.24 -7.69
CA GLY A 149 9.46 10.58 -7.98
C GLY A 149 10.89 10.81 -7.48
N ARG A 150 11.32 10.09 -6.44
CA ARG A 150 12.66 10.19 -5.85
C ARG A 150 13.56 9.00 -6.17
N TYR A 151 12.98 7.80 -6.36
CA TYR A 151 13.71 6.54 -6.52
C TYR A 151 13.52 5.95 -7.92
N PRO A 152 14.45 6.14 -8.88
CA PRO A 152 14.33 5.63 -10.25
C PRO A 152 14.14 4.11 -10.33
N THR A 153 14.71 3.35 -9.40
CA THR A 153 14.53 1.89 -9.33
C THR A 153 13.09 1.51 -9.00
N ILE A 154 12.42 2.26 -8.12
CA ILE A 154 11.00 2.06 -7.81
C ILE A 154 10.15 2.46 -9.03
N ALA A 155 10.47 3.58 -9.68
CA ALA A 155 9.78 4.02 -10.90
C ALA A 155 9.80 2.95 -12.00
N ALA A 156 10.97 2.32 -12.23
CA ALA A 156 11.11 1.24 -13.22
C ALA A 156 10.23 0.03 -12.86
N ARG A 157 10.19 -0.37 -11.58
CA ARG A 157 9.37 -1.50 -11.11
C ARG A 157 7.87 -1.22 -11.21
N VAL A 158 7.42 0.00 -10.88
CA VAL A 158 6.02 0.41 -11.05
C VAL A 158 5.62 0.39 -12.53
N LYS A 159 6.51 0.86 -13.43
CA LYS A 159 6.27 0.80 -14.88
C LYS A 159 6.13 -0.65 -15.36
N LEU A 160 7.04 -1.53 -14.93
CA LEU A 160 7.00 -2.95 -15.30
C LEU A 160 5.72 -3.62 -14.78
N PHE A 161 5.35 -3.39 -13.51
CA PHE A 161 4.12 -3.90 -12.91
C PHE A 161 2.89 -3.53 -13.76
N ARG A 162 2.75 -2.26 -14.15
CA ARG A 162 1.65 -1.79 -14.99
C ARG A 162 1.66 -2.42 -16.39
N GLN A 163 2.85 -2.56 -16.99
CA GLN A 163 2.99 -3.21 -18.29
C GLN A 163 2.52 -4.66 -18.23
N THR A 164 2.92 -5.42 -17.21
CA THR A 164 2.50 -6.80 -17.00
C THR A 164 0.99 -6.93 -16.89
N GLN A 165 0.33 -6.00 -16.16
CA GLN A 165 -1.13 -5.98 -16.07
C GLN A 165 -1.78 -5.71 -17.44
N THR A 166 -1.25 -4.74 -18.20
CA THR A 166 -1.75 -4.40 -19.54
C THR A 166 -1.61 -5.60 -20.47
N ASP A 167 -0.44 -6.23 -20.51
CA ASP A 167 -0.18 -7.39 -21.35
C ASP A 167 -1.10 -8.57 -20.99
N GLY A 168 -1.33 -8.79 -19.69
CA GLY A 168 -2.26 -9.81 -19.21
C GLY A 168 -3.69 -9.60 -19.72
N VAL A 169 -4.19 -8.36 -19.70
CA VAL A 169 -5.52 -8.05 -20.24
C VAL A 169 -5.54 -8.22 -21.77
N LEU A 170 -4.55 -7.68 -22.49
CA LEU A 170 -4.52 -7.74 -23.97
C LEU A 170 -4.36 -9.17 -24.50
N GLN A 171 -3.72 -10.05 -23.75
CA GLN A 171 -3.54 -11.46 -24.12
C GLN A 171 -4.71 -12.35 -23.71
N SER A 172 -5.64 -11.87 -22.89
CA SER A 172 -6.78 -12.64 -22.45
C SER A 172 -7.69 -13.03 -23.62
N PRO A 173 -8.33 -14.21 -23.61
CA PRO A 173 -9.29 -14.60 -24.62
C PRO A 173 -10.43 -13.59 -24.79
N GLU A 174 -10.88 -13.01 -23.69
CA GLU A 174 -11.97 -12.03 -23.63
C GLU A 174 -11.59 -10.72 -24.35
N ALA A 175 -10.34 -10.28 -24.26
CA ALA A 175 -9.86 -9.10 -24.98
C ALA A 175 -9.75 -9.33 -26.49
N LYS A 176 -9.55 -10.58 -26.92
CA LYS A 176 -9.49 -10.96 -28.35
C LYS A 176 -10.87 -11.15 -29.00
N GLY A 177 -11.94 -11.03 -28.22
CA GLY A 177 -13.32 -11.26 -28.66
C GLY A 177 -13.66 -12.74 -28.77
N LEU A 178 -14.54 -13.22 -27.88
CA LEU A 178 -15.13 -14.54 -28.00
C LEU A 178 -16.16 -14.51 -29.14
N VAL A 179 -15.81 -15.11 -30.28
CA VAL A 179 -16.81 -15.42 -31.30
C VAL A 179 -17.65 -16.58 -30.79
N THR A 180 -18.75 -16.29 -30.09
CA THR A 180 -19.74 -17.30 -29.75
C THR A 180 -20.52 -17.65 -31.04
N GLY A 181 -20.10 -18.72 -31.72
CA GLY A 181 -20.86 -19.30 -32.82
C GLY A 181 -22.20 -19.75 -32.31
N THR A 182 -23.28 -19.10 -32.74
CA THR A 182 -24.63 -19.65 -32.61
C THR A 182 -24.67 -20.95 -33.42
N LYS A 183 -24.72 -22.10 -32.74
CA LYS A 183 -25.09 -23.34 -33.38
C LYS A 183 -26.50 -23.14 -33.94
N GLY A 184 -26.58 -23.03 -35.28
CA GLY A 184 -27.82 -23.00 -35.99
C GLY A 184 -28.67 -24.21 -35.59
N SER A 185 -29.80 -23.98 -34.97
CA SER A 185 -30.83 -24.99 -34.78
C SER A 185 -31.35 -25.41 -36.15
N GLY A 186 -30.82 -26.50 -36.70
CA GLY A 186 -31.39 -27.16 -37.87
C GLY A 186 -32.84 -27.55 -37.57
N ARG A 187 -33.78 -26.87 -38.18
CA ARG A 187 -35.19 -27.27 -38.21
C ARG A 187 -35.29 -28.59 -38.93
N PRO A 188 -35.90 -29.66 -38.36
CA PRO A 188 -36.22 -30.87 -39.12
C PRO A 188 -37.33 -30.52 -40.14
N SER A 189 -37.05 -30.75 -41.43
CA SER A 189 -38.06 -30.67 -42.50
C SER A 189 -39.12 -31.73 -42.27
N ARG A 190 -40.34 -31.33 -41.97
CA ARG A 190 -41.50 -32.21 -42.10
C ARG A 190 -41.73 -32.46 -43.58
N ARG A 191 -41.57 -33.73 -44.00
CA ARG A 191 -42.15 -34.26 -45.25
C ARG A 191 -43.55 -34.71 -44.93
N SER A 192 -44.53 -34.17 -45.65
CA SER A 192 -45.91 -34.65 -45.83
C SER A 192 -45.99 -35.98 -46.48
#